data_11deaa69882c6e3bd60e5a8dd32b04a2
#
_entry.id   11deaa69882c6e3bd60e5a8dd32b04a2
#
_cell.length_a   1.000
_cell.length_b   1.000
_cell.length_c   1.000
_cell.angle_alpha   90.00
_cell.angle_beta   90.00
_cell.angle_gamma   90.00
#
_symmetry.space_group_name_H-M   'P 1'
#
loop_
_entity.id
_entity.type
_entity.pdbx_description
1 polymer ?
#
loop_
_entity_poly.entity_id
_entity_poly.type
_entity_poly.pdbx_seq_one_letter_code
_entity_poly.pdbx_strand_id
1 'polypeptide(L)'
;MVGRALQHRTVLKDRLASDRPRKLLAIDGGGIRGVLSLMVLAEIERLLIEQSGRPDYRLADYFDYVAGTSTGGIIAAGVATGMSVDQILAFYLQNGAKMFEKQSILRRLKSEYKSEPLAQQLKQVFGEATTLGAPELETLLLLVMRNATTDSPWPISNNPFAKYNDRAHPACNLDLPLWQLVRASTAAPTYFPPEVISCGDKPFIFVDGGVTMYNNPAFQMFLMATVDQYWIGAPPEQRGWTTGTDKMLIVSVGTGTSAGENYSLTPDQMHLLFNASEIPSALMYAALNEQDLLCRVFGECIEGPLLDREIGAMKGSRGPLNQKLFRYARYNAELTKQGLAALGCGDVDPASVQKMDSIAAIDDLQRIGKAVAAQRVRREHFNFEVFRP
;
A
#
# COMPACT_ATOMS: atom_id res chain seq x y z
N MET A 1 15.73 -14.71 -9.30
CA MET A 1 14.84 -13.85 -10.13
C MET A 1 15.25 -14.02 -11.59
N VAL A 2 14.34 -14.46 -12.46
CA VAL A 2 14.50 -14.30 -13.90
C VAL A 2 14.19 -12.83 -14.17
N GLY A 3 15.22 -12.00 -14.29
CA GLY A 3 15.06 -10.58 -14.55
C GLY A 3 14.31 -10.37 -15.86
N ARG A 4 13.33 -9.48 -15.86
CA ARG A 4 12.69 -8.96 -17.06
C ARG A 4 13.79 -8.47 -18.01
N ALA A 5 13.69 -8.80 -19.30
CA ALA A 5 14.68 -8.38 -20.28
C ALA A 5 14.81 -6.85 -20.25
N LEU A 6 16.02 -6.33 -20.22
CA LEU A 6 16.33 -4.88 -20.10
C LEU A 6 15.61 -4.02 -21.17
N GLN A 7 15.26 -4.61 -22.31
CA GLN A 7 14.57 -3.96 -23.43
C GLN A 7 13.13 -3.50 -23.13
N HIS A 8 12.52 -3.97 -22.03
CA HIS A 8 11.13 -3.65 -21.66
C HIS A 8 11.01 -2.91 -20.32
N ARG A 9 12.14 -2.53 -19.70
CA ARG A 9 12.13 -1.75 -18.47
C ARG A 9 11.89 -0.27 -18.74
N THR A 10 10.91 0.31 -18.06
CA THR A 10 10.76 1.77 -18.04
C THR A 10 11.80 2.35 -17.08
N VAL A 11 12.65 3.26 -17.58
CA VAL A 11 13.63 3.95 -16.75
C VAL A 11 12.93 5.03 -15.96
N LEU A 12 13.09 5.04 -14.63
CA LEU A 12 12.43 6.02 -13.74
C LEU A 12 12.68 7.47 -14.16
N LYS A 13 13.89 7.79 -14.64
CA LYS A 13 14.23 9.14 -15.14
C LYS A 13 13.36 9.58 -16.32
N ASP A 14 13.14 8.68 -17.28
CA ASP A 14 12.32 8.98 -18.47
C ASP A 14 10.85 9.15 -18.07
N ARG A 15 10.40 8.36 -17.10
CA ARG A 15 9.08 8.47 -16.52
C ARG A 15 8.86 9.83 -15.84
N LEU A 16 9.83 10.31 -15.05
CA LEU A 16 9.73 11.61 -14.39
C LEU A 16 9.74 12.78 -15.37
N ALA A 17 10.51 12.69 -16.45
CA ALA A 17 10.62 13.72 -17.48
C ALA A 17 9.42 13.78 -18.43
N SER A 18 8.57 12.76 -18.47
CA SER A 18 7.43 12.66 -19.38
C SER A 18 6.31 13.63 -18.98
N ASP A 19 5.77 14.39 -19.94
CA ASP A 19 4.56 15.20 -19.77
C ASP A 19 3.33 14.41 -20.22
N ARG A 20 2.88 13.50 -19.38
CA ARG A 20 1.70 12.65 -19.61
C ARG A 20 0.82 12.55 -18.37
N PRO A 21 -0.45 12.19 -18.52
CA PRO A 21 -1.31 11.91 -17.36
C PRO A 21 -0.70 10.86 -16.44
N ARG A 22 -0.73 11.12 -15.13
CA ARG A 22 -0.08 10.31 -14.10
C ARG A 22 -1.03 9.27 -13.50
N LYS A 23 -0.50 8.09 -13.26
CA LYS A 23 -1.24 6.97 -12.70
C LYS A 23 -0.56 6.50 -11.43
N LEU A 24 -1.30 6.55 -10.32
CA LEU A 24 -0.82 6.30 -8.97
C LEU A 24 -1.55 5.08 -8.39
N LEU A 25 -0.83 4.20 -7.68
CA LEU A 25 -1.38 3.01 -7.03
C LEU A 25 -1.03 3.02 -5.55
N ALA A 26 -2.04 2.96 -4.69
CA ALA A 26 -1.87 2.84 -3.24
C ALA A 26 -2.41 1.51 -2.73
N ILE A 27 -1.70 0.87 -1.80
CA ILE A 27 -2.03 -0.45 -1.25
C ILE A 27 -1.97 -0.37 0.27
N ASP A 28 -3.10 -0.73 0.91
CA ASP A 28 -3.23 -0.67 2.37
C ASP A 28 -2.38 -1.69 3.10
N GLY A 29 -2.09 -1.41 4.36
CA GLY A 29 -1.59 -2.39 5.32
C GLY A 29 -2.68 -3.37 5.76
N GLY A 30 -2.30 -4.57 6.22
CA GLY A 30 -3.27 -5.55 6.70
C GLY A 30 -2.77 -7.00 6.86
N GLY A 31 -1.47 -7.23 6.95
CA GLY A 31 -0.90 -8.56 7.17
C GLY A 31 -1.23 -9.54 6.05
N ILE A 32 -1.62 -10.79 6.39
CA ILE A 32 -1.95 -11.83 5.39
C ILE A 32 -3.11 -11.43 4.46
N ARG A 33 -3.95 -10.47 4.88
CA ARG A 33 -5.06 -9.97 4.05
C ARG A 33 -4.60 -9.27 2.77
N GLY A 34 -3.29 -8.97 2.62
CA GLY A 34 -2.70 -8.56 1.34
C GLY A 34 -2.97 -9.51 0.19
N VAL A 35 -3.26 -10.80 0.47
CA VAL A 35 -3.70 -11.77 -0.54
C VAL A 35 -5.00 -11.33 -1.22
N LEU A 36 -5.94 -10.75 -0.48
CA LEU A 36 -7.17 -10.16 -1.06
C LEU A 36 -6.81 -9.04 -2.06
N SER A 37 -5.92 -8.13 -1.67
CA SER A 37 -5.46 -7.04 -2.54
C SER A 37 -4.79 -7.56 -3.81
N LEU A 38 -4.00 -8.63 -3.71
CA LEU A 38 -3.35 -9.27 -4.86
C LEU A 38 -4.36 -9.82 -5.87
N MET A 39 -5.52 -10.33 -5.44
CA MET A 39 -6.57 -10.77 -6.38
C MET A 39 -7.17 -9.61 -7.17
N VAL A 40 -7.36 -8.45 -6.52
CA VAL A 40 -7.81 -7.22 -7.19
C VAL A 40 -6.75 -6.73 -8.18
N LEU A 41 -5.49 -6.70 -7.75
CA LEU A 41 -4.36 -6.30 -8.60
C LEU A 41 -4.15 -7.25 -9.78
N ALA A 42 -4.40 -8.55 -9.62
CA ALA A 42 -4.33 -9.53 -10.70
C ALA A 42 -5.35 -9.23 -11.81
N GLU A 43 -6.58 -8.84 -11.44
CA GLU A 43 -7.59 -8.44 -12.43
C GLU A 43 -7.20 -7.12 -13.11
N ILE A 44 -6.64 -6.16 -12.38
CA ILE A 44 -6.12 -4.91 -12.97
C ILE A 44 -4.99 -5.22 -13.95
N GLU A 45 -4.01 -6.05 -13.58
CA GLU A 45 -2.91 -6.45 -14.47
C GLU A 45 -3.44 -7.16 -15.72
N ARG A 46 -4.42 -8.04 -15.58
CA ARG A 46 -5.08 -8.73 -16.71
C ARG A 46 -5.72 -7.74 -17.70
N LEU A 47 -6.47 -6.76 -17.20
CA LEU A 47 -7.07 -5.70 -18.03
C LEU A 47 -6.01 -4.86 -18.75
N LEU A 48 -4.90 -4.57 -18.09
CA LEU A 48 -3.78 -3.81 -18.68
C LEU A 48 -3.05 -4.61 -19.76
N ILE A 49 -2.84 -5.91 -19.55
CA ILE A 49 -2.29 -6.84 -20.55
C ILE A 49 -3.19 -6.86 -21.80
N GLU A 50 -4.50 -7.03 -21.57
CA GLU A 50 -5.48 -7.04 -22.66
C GLU A 50 -5.49 -5.71 -23.45
N GLN A 51 -5.47 -4.58 -22.73
CA GLN A 51 -5.51 -3.25 -23.35
C GLN A 51 -4.22 -2.88 -24.07
N SER A 52 -3.07 -3.28 -23.55
CA SER A 52 -1.75 -3.00 -24.17
C SER A 52 -1.42 -3.94 -25.33
N GLY A 53 -2.08 -5.12 -25.39
CA GLY A 53 -1.73 -6.19 -26.31
C GLY A 53 -0.38 -6.86 -26.03
N ARG A 54 0.23 -6.57 -24.88
CA ARG A 54 1.55 -7.09 -24.47
C ARG A 54 1.42 -8.11 -23.36
N PRO A 55 1.71 -9.41 -23.60
CA PRO A 55 1.63 -10.44 -22.56
C PRO A 55 2.57 -10.25 -21.38
N ASP A 56 3.66 -9.53 -21.59
CA ASP A 56 4.67 -9.21 -20.58
C ASP A 56 4.39 -7.91 -19.81
N TYR A 57 3.27 -7.22 -20.10
CA TYR A 57 2.90 -5.96 -19.44
C TYR A 57 2.70 -6.16 -17.94
N ARG A 58 3.17 -5.22 -17.14
CA ARG A 58 3.14 -5.27 -15.69
C ARG A 58 2.50 -4.01 -15.11
N LEU A 59 2.09 -4.06 -13.85
CA LEU A 59 1.60 -2.88 -13.13
C LEU A 59 2.63 -1.75 -13.15
N ALA A 60 3.93 -2.07 -13.09
CA ALA A 60 5.02 -1.09 -13.19
C ALA A 60 5.07 -0.36 -14.53
N ASP A 61 4.60 -0.97 -15.62
CA ASP A 61 4.53 -0.28 -16.93
C ASP A 61 3.46 0.80 -16.93
N TYR A 62 2.38 0.57 -16.19
CA TYR A 62 1.22 1.46 -16.15
C TYR A 62 1.33 2.55 -15.08
N PHE A 63 1.60 2.18 -13.85
CA PHE A 63 1.62 3.12 -12.72
C PHE A 63 2.95 3.87 -12.61
N ASP A 64 2.87 5.19 -12.38
CA ASP A 64 4.02 6.09 -12.24
C ASP A 64 4.55 6.14 -10.81
N TYR A 65 3.66 6.00 -9.84
CA TYR A 65 3.96 6.01 -8.41
C TYR A 65 3.18 4.92 -7.71
N VAL A 66 3.87 4.10 -6.94
CA VAL A 66 3.26 3.00 -6.17
C VAL A 66 3.56 3.22 -4.69
N ALA A 67 2.52 3.16 -3.87
CA ALA A 67 2.63 3.37 -2.42
C ALA A 67 2.11 2.17 -1.65
N GLY A 68 2.73 1.85 -0.52
CA GLY A 68 2.24 0.79 0.34
C GLY A 68 2.68 0.94 1.79
N THR A 69 1.85 0.39 2.68
CA THR A 69 2.09 0.32 4.12
C THR A 69 2.07 -1.13 4.56
N SER A 70 3.03 -1.57 5.37
CA SER A 70 3.07 -2.95 5.90
C SER A 70 3.05 -3.98 4.77
N THR A 71 2.10 -4.90 4.75
CA THR A 71 1.90 -5.85 3.63
C THR A 71 1.76 -5.14 2.28
N GLY A 72 1.07 -3.99 2.24
CA GLY A 72 1.01 -3.14 1.05
C GLY A 72 2.39 -2.64 0.61
N GLY A 73 3.31 -2.42 1.55
CA GLY A 73 4.71 -2.05 1.27
C GLY A 73 5.48 -3.17 0.57
N ILE A 74 5.25 -4.44 0.96
CA ILE A 74 5.83 -5.61 0.24
C ILE A 74 5.31 -5.64 -1.20
N ILE A 75 3.98 -5.49 -1.37
CA ILE A 75 3.35 -5.53 -2.70
C ILE A 75 3.84 -4.34 -3.55
N ALA A 76 3.88 -3.13 -2.98
CA ALA A 76 4.35 -1.92 -3.66
C ALA A 76 5.81 -2.05 -4.12
N ALA A 77 6.71 -2.57 -3.28
CA ALA A 77 8.09 -2.84 -3.64
C ALA A 77 8.20 -3.90 -4.74
N GLY A 78 7.40 -4.98 -4.68
CA GLY A 78 7.33 -5.98 -5.74
C GLY A 78 6.88 -5.38 -7.07
N VAL A 79 5.83 -4.57 -7.06
CA VAL A 79 5.38 -3.86 -8.26
C VAL A 79 6.47 -2.91 -8.77
N ALA A 80 7.06 -2.09 -7.89
CA ALA A 80 8.08 -1.11 -8.29
C ALA A 80 9.33 -1.76 -8.89
N THR A 81 9.65 -3.00 -8.52
CA THR A 81 10.76 -3.80 -9.10
C THR A 81 10.34 -4.62 -10.33
N GLY A 82 9.16 -4.38 -10.90
CA GLY A 82 8.68 -5.01 -12.13
C GLY A 82 8.21 -6.47 -11.99
N MET A 83 7.92 -6.93 -10.77
CA MET A 83 7.32 -8.25 -10.56
C MET A 83 5.88 -8.29 -11.09
N SER A 84 5.48 -9.44 -11.65
CA SER A 84 4.06 -9.68 -11.92
C SER A 84 3.30 -9.90 -10.63
N VAL A 85 1.98 -9.67 -10.68
CA VAL A 85 1.12 -9.95 -9.52
C VAL A 85 1.19 -11.42 -9.11
N ASP A 86 1.30 -12.34 -10.08
CA ASP A 86 1.45 -13.79 -9.81
C ASP A 86 2.75 -14.10 -9.07
N GLN A 87 3.86 -13.41 -9.39
CA GLN A 87 5.13 -13.59 -8.67
C GLN A 87 5.03 -13.10 -7.23
N ILE A 88 4.35 -11.96 -7.01
CA ILE A 88 4.13 -11.43 -5.66
C ILE A 88 3.19 -12.36 -4.88
N LEU A 89 2.12 -12.87 -5.50
CA LEU A 89 1.22 -13.83 -4.89
C LEU A 89 1.94 -15.14 -4.51
N ALA A 90 2.75 -15.68 -5.41
CA ALA A 90 3.54 -16.87 -5.14
C ALA A 90 4.46 -16.68 -3.92
N PHE A 91 5.07 -15.50 -3.76
CA PHE A 91 5.84 -15.15 -2.58
C PHE A 91 4.99 -15.23 -1.30
N TYR A 92 3.76 -14.69 -1.30
CA TYR A 92 2.84 -14.78 -0.16
C TYR A 92 2.43 -16.20 0.16
N LEU A 93 2.07 -17.00 -0.85
CA LEU A 93 1.64 -18.38 -0.67
C LEU A 93 2.74 -19.31 -0.16
N GLN A 94 3.97 -19.10 -0.64
CA GLN A 94 5.14 -19.91 -0.24
C GLN A 94 5.68 -19.53 1.14
N ASN A 95 5.58 -18.26 1.51
CA ASN A 95 6.25 -17.72 2.69
C ASN A 95 5.28 -17.22 3.77
N GLY A 96 3.97 -17.13 3.49
CA GLY A 96 2.97 -16.56 4.38
C GLY A 96 2.98 -17.19 5.78
N ALA A 97 3.10 -18.51 5.86
CA ALA A 97 3.21 -19.21 7.15
C ALA A 97 4.41 -18.72 7.97
N LYS A 98 5.56 -18.56 7.35
CA LYS A 98 6.79 -18.09 8.01
C LYS A 98 6.76 -16.60 8.31
N MET A 99 6.10 -15.82 7.47
CA MET A 99 6.02 -14.37 7.58
C MET A 99 5.04 -13.90 8.65
N PHE A 100 3.92 -14.61 8.85
CA PHE A 100 2.82 -14.17 9.72
C PHE A 100 2.59 -15.09 10.93
N GLU A 101 3.43 -16.09 11.14
CA GLU A 101 3.35 -16.96 12.31
C GLU A 101 3.71 -16.19 13.58
N LYS A 102 2.82 -16.25 14.58
CA LYS A 102 3.06 -15.63 15.91
C LYS A 102 4.26 -16.26 16.59
N GLN A 103 5.32 -15.51 16.75
CA GLN A 103 6.42 -15.91 17.60
C GLN A 103 6.01 -15.86 19.08
N SER A 104 6.33 -16.91 19.87
CA SER A 104 6.03 -16.93 21.29
C SER A 104 6.76 -15.77 22.02
N ILE A 105 6.09 -15.15 23.00
CA ILE A 105 6.62 -14.03 23.80
C ILE A 105 7.98 -14.37 24.42
N LEU A 106 8.22 -15.65 24.78
CA LEU A 106 9.50 -16.11 25.33
C LEU A 106 10.64 -16.13 24.31
N ARG A 107 10.37 -16.36 23.03
CA ARG A 107 11.37 -16.24 21.95
C ARG A 107 11.70 -14.79 21.63
N ARG A 108 10.74 -13.86 21.77
CA ARG A 108 10.95 -12.41 21.57
C ARG A 108 11.96 -11.81 22.55
N LEU A 109 12.01 -12.30 23.80
CA LEU A 109 12.95 -11.83 24.82
C LEU A 109 14.37 -12.39 24.67
N LYS A 110 14.57 -13.45 23.86
CA LYS A 110 15.85 -14.15 23.70
C LYS A 110 16.48 -14.05 22.30
N SER A 111 15.76 -13.58 21.28
CA SER A 111 16.31 -13.57 19.91
C SER A 111 17.20 -12.36 19.67
N GLU A 112 18.46 -12.61 19.50
CA GLU A 112 19.35 -11.68 18.78
C GLU A 112 18.76 -11.45 17.38
N TYR A 113 18.60 -10.19 17.00
CA TYR A 113 17.96 -9.68 15.77
C TYR A 113 18.52 -10.17 14.43
N LYS A 114 19.43 -11.13 14.40
CA LYS A 114 20.25 -11.48 13.22
C LYS A 114 19.65 -12.49 12.25
N SER A 115 18.54 -13.15 12.57
CA SER A 115 18.02 -14.26 11.74
C SER A 115 16.49 -14.31 11.65
N GLU A 116 15.84 -13.17 11.52
CA GLU A 116 14.40 -13.15 11.38
C GLU A 116 13.97 -13.71 10.01
N PRO A 117 13.06 -14.69 9.95
CA PRO A 117 12.66 -15.31 8.70
C PRO A 117 12.15 -14.33 7.64
N LEU A 118 11.39 -13.31 8.04
CA LEU A 118 10.87 -12.29 7.12
C LEU A 118 12.01 -11.50 6.47
N ALA A 119 12.99 -11.03 7.23
CA ALA A 119 14.14 -10.29 6.69
C ALA A 119 14.90 -11.12 5.66
N GLN A 120 15.11 -12.41 5.93
CA GLN A 120 15.77 -13.33 4.99
C GLN A 120 14.99 -13.49 3.68
N GLN A 121 13.66 -13.63 3.77
CA GLN A 121 12.79 -13.73 2.60
C GLN A 121 12.80 -12.42 1.77
N LEU A 122 12.77 -11.26 2.42
CA LEU A 122 12.83 -9.97 1.73
C LEU A 122 14.18 -9.76 1.04
N LYS A 123 15.30 -10.17 1.66
CA LYS A 123 16.62 -10.18 1.03
C LYS A 123 16.68 -11.10 -0.19
N GLN A 124 16.05 -12.27 -0.14
CA GLN A 124 15.99 -13.19 -1.28
C GLN A 124 15.17 -12.62 -2.44
N VAL A 125 14.07 -11.93 -2.16
CA VAL A 125 13.18 -11.38 -3.19
C VAL A 125 13.73 -10.09 -3.79
N PHE A 126 14.11 -9.13 -2.96
CA PHE A 126 14.53 -7.80 -3.42
C PHE A 126 16.03 -7.67 -3.66
N GLY A 127 16.83 -8.61 -3.16
CA GLY A 127 18.28 -8.51 -3.15
C GLY A 127 18.80 -7.80 -1.89
N GLU A 128 19.91 -8.32 -1.34
CA GLU A 128 20.51 -7.74 -0.13
C GLU A 128 21.16 -6.36 -0.40
N ALA A 129 21.70 -6.17 -1.60
CA ALA A 129 22.39 -4.95 -2.02
C ALA A 129 21.49 -3.93 -2.72
N THR A 130 20.24 -4.27 -3.04
CA THR A 130 19.32 -3.38 -3.71
C THR A 130 18.91 -2.25 -2.76
N THR A 131 19.13 -1.00 -3.16
CA THR A 131 18.79 0.18 -2.36
C THR A 131 17.50 0.85 -2.85
N LEU A 132 16.97 1.80 -2.08
CA LEU A 132 15.83 2.60 -2.48
C LEU A 132 16.07 3.38 -3.79
N GLY A 133 17.31 3.77 -4.06
CA GLY A 133 17.71 4.48 -5.29
C GLY A 133 18.25 3.58 -6.38
N ALA A 134 18.04 2.27 -6.29
CA ALA A 134 18.54 1.32 -7.28
C ALA A 134 17.81 1.40 -8.62
N PRO A 135 18.51 1.18 -9.75
CA PRO A 135 17.92 1.28 -11.09
C PRO A 135 16.91 0.17 -11.40
N GLU A 136 16.81 -0.82 -10.54
CA GLU A 136 15.81 -1.89 -10.62
C GLU A 136 14.40 -1.41 -10.30
N LEU A 137 14.24 -0.25 -9.66
CA LEU A 137 12.93 0.34 -9.41
C LEU A 137 12.45 1.09 -10.66
N GLU A 138 11.39 0.57 -11.26
CA GLU A 138 10.82 1.07 -12.53
C GLU A 138 9.78 2.19 -12.31
N THR A 139 9.32 2.40 -11.05
CA THR A 139 8.36 3.45 -10.66
C THR A 139 8.88 4.26 -9.50
N LEU A 140 8.24 5.40 -9.22
CA LEU A 140 8.33 5.96 -7.87
C LEU A 140 7.71 4.96 -6.88
N LEU A 141 8.36 4.82 -5.74
CA LEU A 141 7.93 3.97 -4.63
C LEU A 141 7.78 4.82 -3.37
N LEU A 142 6.69 4.66 -2.66
CA LEU A 142 6.46 5.21 -1.33
C LEU A 142 6.24 4.06 -0.34
N LEU A 143 7.06 4.00 0.69
CA LEU A 143 6.88 3.11 1.83
C LEU A 143 6.58 3.92 3.07
N VAL A 144 5.60 3.47 3.85
CA VAL A 144 5.23 4.13 5.11
C VAL A 144 5.71 3.30 6.29
N MET A 145 6.39 3.96 7.23
CA MET A 145 6.77 3.40 8.52
C MET A 145 6.62 4.47 9.61
N ARG A 146 6.59 4.07 10.87
CA ARG A 146 6.61 5.00 12.01
C ARG A 146 7.99 5.00 12.62
N ASN A 147 8.59 6.18 12.73
CA ASN A 147 9.83 6.38 13.48
C ASN A 147 9.49 6.55 14.97
N ALA A 148 9.77 5.50 15.76
CA ALA A 148 9.50 5.49 17.19
C ALA A 148 10.51 6.36 17.98
N THR A 149 11.68 6.66 17.41
CA THR A 149 12.68 7.54 18.04
C THR A 149 12.22 8.99 18.04
N THR A 150 11.53 9.43 16.98
CA THR A 150 11.06 10.83 16.81
C THR A 150 9.56 10.97 16.98
N ASP A 151 8.85 9.86 17.24
CA ASP A 151 7.40 9.77 17.37
C ASP A 151 6.64 10.33 16.14
N SER A 152 7.13 10.05 14.94
CA SER A 152 6.60 10.62 13.70
C SER A 152 6.36 9.57 12.62
N PRO A 153 5.36 9.76 11.73
CA PRO A 153 5.25 8.96 10.52
C PRO A 153 6.43 9.26 9.58
N TRP A 154 6.93 8.23 8.91
CA TRP A 154 7.97 8.34 7.90
C TRP A 154 7.48 7.78 6.57
N PRO A 155 6.82 8.58 5.73
CA PRO A 155 6.60 8.27 4.34
C PRO A 155 7.91 8.50 3.57
N ILE A 156 8.61 7.42 3.19
CA ILE A 156 9.88 7.49 2.47
C ILE A 156 9.69 7.13 1.00
N SER A 157 10.29 7.89 0.10
CA SER A 157 10.16 7.69 -1.35
C SER A 157 11.52 7.72 -2.04
N ASN A 158 11.62 7.02 -3.18
CA ASN A 158 12.76 7.08 -4.09
C ASN A 158 12.74 8.28 -5.04
N ASN A 159 11.87 9.28 -4.82
CA ASN A 159 11.88 10.52 -5.62
C ASN A 159 13.26 11.19 -5.51
N PRO A 160 14.05 11.30 -6.60
CA PRO A 160 15.40 11.85 -6.55
C PRO A 160 15.43 13.33 -6.16
N PHE A 161 14.31 14.02 -6.27
CA PHE A 161 14.18 15.45 -5.95
C PHE A 161 13.73 15.71 -4.50
N ALA A 162 13.49 14.66 -3.70
CA ALA A 162 13.12 14.83 -2.30
C ALA A 162 14.31 15.29 -1.47
N LYS A 163 14.02 16.05 -0.41
CA LYS A 163 15.02 16.74 0.45
C LYS A 163 16.18 15.84 0.93
N TYR A 164 15.87 14.61 1.33
CA TYR A 164 16.85 13.67 1.88
C TYR A 164 17.34 12.64 0.89
N ASN A 165 17.13 12.89 -0.42
CA ASN A 165 17.52 12.00 -1.52
C ASN A 165 18.70 12.56 -2.33
N ASP A 166 19.31 13.64 -1.87
CA ASP A 166 20.56 14.15 -2.45
C ASP A 166 21.71 13.19 -2.09
N ARG A 167 22.34 12.59 -3.13
CA ARG A 167 23.46 11.66 -2.94
C ARG A 167 24.74 12.31 -2.40
N ALA A 168 24.83 13.63 -2.41
CA ALA A 168 25.90 14.36 -1.74
C ALA A 168 25.73 14.40 -0.21
N HIS A 169 24.53 14.08 0.28
CA HIS A 169 24.25 14.06 1.71
C HIS A 169 24.66 12.71 2.33
N PRO A 170 25.42 12.66 3.44
CA PRO A 170 25.90 11.42 4.05
C PRO A 170 24.78 10.52 4.60
N ALA A 171 23.57 11.07 4.81
CA ALA A 171 22.37 10.34 5.22
C ALA A 171 21.33 10.28 4.08
N CYS A 172 21.78 9.98 2.86
CA CYS A 172 20.91 9.89 1.70
C CYS A 172 19.97 8.68 1.82
N ASN A 173 18.65 8.91 1.75
CA ASN A 173 17.67 7.82 1.82
C ASN A 173 17.77 6.86 0.65
N LEU A 174 18.26 7.31 -0.52
CA LEU A 174 18.39 6.46 -1.71
C LEU A 174 19.42 5.34 -1.52
N ASP A 175 20.31 5.45 -0.53
CA ASP A 175 21.33 4.44 -0.24
C ASP A 175 20.87 3.39 0.80
N LEU A 176 19.67 3.58 1.38
CA LEU A 176 19.10 2.64 2.34
C LEU A 176 18.67 1.34 1.64
N PRO A 177 18.94 0.16 2.22
CA PRO A 177 18.55 -1.14 1.65
C PRO A 177 17.03 -1.26 1.52
N LEU A 178 16.55 -1.59 0.32
CA LEU A 178 15.11 -1.73 0.04
C LEU A 178 14.45 -2.77 0.94
N TRP A 179 15.08 -3.95 1.09
CA TRP A 179 14.56 -5.01 1.96
C TRP A 179 14.35 -4.54 3.40
N GLN A 180 15.26 -3.68 3.90
CA GLN A 180 15.23 -3.18 5.27
C GLN A 180 14.11 -2.15 5.46
N LEU A 181 13.89 -1.28 4.48
CA LEU A 181 12.77 -0.34 4.48
C LEU A 181 11.41 -1.06 4.45
N VAL A 182 11.29 -2.09 3.60
CA VAL A 182 10.09 -2.93 3.56
C VAL A 182 9.89 -3.65 4.91
N ARG A 183 10.99 -4.17 5.50
CA ARG A 183 10.95 -4.82 6.81
C ARG A 183 10.51 -3.85 7.92
N ALA A 184 11.01 -2.62 7.90
CA ALA A 184 10.60 -1.57 8.84
C ALA A 184 9.11 -1.24 8.72
N SER A 185 8.61 -1.11 7.47
CA SER A 185 7.20 -0.88 7.20
C SER A 185 6.30 -2.02 7.72
N THR A 186 6.81 -3.26 7.82
CA THR A 186 6.07 -4.45 8.27
C THR A 186 6.32 -4.82 9.74
N ALA A 187 7.06 -4.01 10.49
CA ALA A 187 7.38 -4.26 11.89
C ALA A 187 6.18 -4.02 12.82
N ALA A 188 5.09 -4.74 12.61
CA ALA A 188 3.85 -4.59 13.38
C ALA A 188 4.10 -4.85 14.88
N PRO A 189 3.81 -3.88 15.76
CA PRO A 189 3.91 -4.08 17.20
C PRO A 189 3.14 -5.34 17.63
N THR A 190 3.65 -6.09 18.58
CA THR A 190 3.14 -7.37 19.03
C THR A 190 3.40 -8.58 18.12
N TYR A 191 3.67 -8.38 16.83
CA TYR A 191 3.99 -9.48 15.89
C TYR A 191 5.48 -9.58 15.60
N PHE A 192 6.15 -8.44 15.37
CA PHE A 192 7.55 -8.38 14.96
C PHE A 192 8.36 -7.42 15.83
N PRO A 193 9.67 -7.68 16.01
CA PRO A 193 10.55 -6.70 16.63
C PRO A 193 10.67 -5.44 15.75
N PRO A 194 10.90 -4.28 16.36
CA PRO A 194 11.21 -3.06 15.62
C PRO A 194 12.45 -3.23 14.73
N GLU A 195 12.53 -2.45 13.65
CA GLU A 195 13.71 -2.39 12.79
C GLU A 195 14.56 -1.18 13.18
N VAL A 196 15.88 -1.36 13.17
CA VAL A 196 16.83 -0.25 13.43
C VAL A 196 17.52 0.10 12.11
N ILE A 197 17.32 1.34 11.64
CA ILE A 197 17.95 1.85 10.42
C ILE A 197 18.85 3.02 10.79
N SER A 198 20.12 2.96 10.35
CA SER A 198 21.04 4.08 10.48
C SER A 198 20.91 5.01 9.28
N CYS A 199 20.61 6.28 9.55
CA CYS A 199 20.62 7.36 8.56
C CYS A 199 21.83 8.25 8.84
N GLY A 200 22.92 8.06 8.11
CA GLY A 200 24.25 8.57 8.49
C GLY A 200 24.67 7.95 9.81
N ASP A 201 25.13 8.76 10.74
CA ASP A 201 25.63 8.32 12.06
C ASP A 201 24.52 8.11 13.11
N LYS A 202 23.24 8.32 12.75
CA LYS A 202 22.13 8.25 13.70
C LYS A 202 21.26 7.00 13.47
N PRO A 203 21.17 6.10 14.45
CA PRO A 203 20.24 5.00 14.42
C PRO A 203 18.83 5.50 14.81
N PHE A 204 17.82 5.03 14.06
CA PHE A 204 16.41 5.25 14.34
C PHE A 204 15.69 3.92 14.47
N ILE A 205 14.72 3.88 15.39
CA ILE A 205 13.88 2.71 15.63
C ILE A 205 12.58 2.87 14.85
N PHE A 206 12.26 1.90 14.00
CA PHE A 206 11.06 1.90 13.19
C PHE A 206 10.12 0.77 13.56
N VAL A 207 8.83 1.08 13.49
CA VAL A 207 7.73 0.12 13.60
C VAL A 207 6.80 0.28 12.39
N ASP A 208 5.86 -0.65 12.25
CA ASP A 208 4.91 -0.71 11.14
C ASP A 208 4.20 0.63 10.90
N GLY A 209 4.10 1.00 9.64
CA GLY A 209 3.40 2.20 9.20
C GLY A 209 1.89 2.16 9.43
N GLY A 210 1.30 0.98 9.62
CA GLY A 210 -0.12 0.81 9.91
C GLY A 210 -0.59 1.46 11.21
N VAL A 211 0.34 1.77 12.13
CA VAL A 211 0.05 2.55 13.35
C VAL A 211 0.20 4.06 13.14
N THR A 212 0.26 4.52 11.89
CA THR A 212 0.22 5.93 11.49
C THR A 212 -1.08 6.27 10.79
N MET A 213 -1.31 7.55 10.50
CA MET A 213 -2.43 8.00 9.69
C MET A 213 -2.37 7.52 8.23
N TYR A 214 -1.32 6.87 7.80
CA TYR A 214 -1.07 6.49 6.40
C TYR A 214 -1.16 4.97 6.17
N ASN A 215 -2.00 4.25 6.95
CA ASN A 215 -2.26 2.83 6.68
C ASN A 215 -2.87 2.61 5.29
N ASN A 216 -3.69 3.55 4.81
CA ASN A 216 -4.00 3.77 3.40
C ASN A 216 -3.13 4.95 2.92
N PRO A 217 -2.09 4.75 2.11
CA PRO A 217 -1.17 5.84 1.76
C PRO A 217 -1.64 6.71 0.58
N ALA A 218 -2.88 6.55 0.10
CA ALA A 218 -3.34 7.14 -1.16
C ALA A 218 -3.28 8.67 -1.18
N PHE A 219 -3.79 9.35 -0.15
CA PHE A 219 -3.78 10.81 -0.12
C PHE A 219 -2.38 11.36 0.17
N GLN A 220 -1.61 10.70 1.05
CA GLN A 220 -0.21 11.07 1.27
C GLN A 220 0.63 10.93 -0.01
N MET A 221 0.44 9.87 -0.78
CA MET A 221 1.09 9.70 -2.09
C MET A 221 0.71 10.83 -3.05
N PHE A 222 -0.56 11.24 -3.09
CA PHE A 222 -1.01 12.39 -3.85
C PHE A 222 -0.29 13.68 -3.44
N LEU A 223 -0.19 13.97 -2.13
CA LEU A 223 0.55 15.13 -1.63
C LEU A 223 2.02 15.07 -2.02
N MET A 224 2.67 13.91 -1.87
CA MET A 224 4.08 13.75 -2.26
C MET A 224 4.30 13.83 -3.78
N ALA A 225 3.28 13.55 -4.58
CA ALA A 225 3.35 13.69 -6.03
C ALA A 225 3.16 15.14 -6.51
N THR A 226 2.46 15.99 -5.76
CA THR A 226 1.96 17.28 -6.25
C THR A 226 2.45 18.51 -5.50
N VAL A 227 2.79 18.38 -4.21
CA VAL A 227 3.23 19.51 -3.40
C VAL A 227 4.74 19.75 -3.61
N ASP A 228 5.08 20.97 -3.96
CA ASP A 228 6.43 21.42 -4.33
C ASP A 228 7.50 21.15 -3.27
N GLN A 229 7.13 21.19 -1.99
CA GLN A 229 8.04 20.92 -0.86
C GLN A 229 8.61 19.49 -0.86
N TYR A 230 7.95 18.54 -1.51
CA TYR A 230 8.47 17.18 -1.70
C TYR A 230 9.40 17.05 -2.92
N TRP A 231 9.61 18.16 -3.67
CA TRP A 231 10.39 18.23 -4.91
C TRP A 231 11.46 19.33 -4.86
N ILE A 232 11.95 19.70 -3.69
CA ILE A 232 12.83 20.86 -3.53
C ILE A 232 14.16 20.74 -4.28
N GLY A 233 14.61 19.53 -4.60
CA GLY A 233 15.77 19.26 -5.44
C GLY A 233 15.54 19.48 -6.94
N ALA A 234 14.29 19.64 -7.37
CA ALA A 234 13.95 19.97 -8.75
C ALA A 234 13.93 21.49 -8.98
N PRO A 235 14.14 21.94 -10.26
CA PRO A 235 13.87 23.32 -10.65
C PRO A 235 12.44 23.72 -10.30
N PRO A 236 12.15 24.96 -9.88
CA PRO A 236 10.83 25.38 -9.41
C PRO A 236 9.67 25.03 -10.35
N GLU A 237 9.89 25.15 -11.67
CA GLU A 237 8.88 24.85 -12.70
C GLU A 237 8.63 23.35 -12.91
N GLN A 238 9.44 22.49 -12.32
CA GLN A 238 9.32 21.01 -12.42
C GLN A 238 8.88 20.37 -11.10
N ARG A 239 8.54 21.19 -10.08
CA ARG A 239 8.14 20.70 -8.76
C ARG A 239 6.70 20.24 -8.75
N GLY A 240 6.52 18.96 -8.52
CA GLY A 240 5.21 18.34 -8.42
C GLY A 240 4.54 18.10 -9.78
N TRP A 241 3.63 17.15 -9.79
CA TRP A 241 2.86 16.81 -10.99
C TRP A 241 1.57 17.61 -11.09
N THR A 242 1.15 17.90 -12.30
CA THR A 242 -0.10 18.61 -12.59
C THR A 242 -1.31 17.78 -12.16
N THR A 243 -2.30 18.44 -11.57
CA THR A 243 -3.56 17.86 -11.11
C THR A 243 -4.71 18.09 -12.10
N GLY A 244 -5.72 17.23 -12.03
CA GLY A 244 -6.93 17.28 -12.86
C GLY A 244 -7.49 15.88 -13.10
N THR A 245 -8.78 15.77 -13.36
CA THR A 245 -9.43 14.48 -13.62
C THR A 245 -8.98 13.82 -14.94
N ASP A 246 -8.37 14.58 -15.83
CA ASP A 246 -7.72 14.14 -17.06
C ASP A 246 -6.19 14.08 -16.94
N LYS A 247 -5.62 14.51 -15.83
CA LYS A 247 -4.18 14.57 -15.56
C LYS A 247 -3.70 13.51 -14.59
N MET A 248 -4.57 13.07 -13.66
CA MET A 248 -4.15 12.14 -12.62
C MET A 248 -5.25 11.13 -12.30
N LEU A 249 -4.85 9.85 -12.25
CA LEU A 249 -5.66 8.72 -11.79
C LEU A 249 -5.01 8.14 -10.54
N ILE A 250 -5.78 7.98 -9.46
CA ILE A 250 -5.36 7.29 -8.25
C ILE A 250 -6.22 6.04 -8.07
N VAL A 251 -5.58 4.90 -8.03
CA VAL A 251 -6.17 3.61 -7.70
C VAL A 251 -5.72 3.21 -6.31
N SER A 252 -6.66 2.95 -5.41
CA SER A 252 -6.38 2.51 -4.04
C SER A 252 -6.99 1.14 -3.80
N VAL A 253 -6.16 0.20 -3.31
CA VAL A 253 -6.56 -1.19 -3.08
C VAL A 253 -6.41 -1.53 -1.60
N GLY A 254 -7.54 -1.89 -0.99
CA GLY A 254 -7.61 -2.25 0.43
C GLY A 254 -7.34 -3.72 0.69
N THR A 255 -7.10 -4.02 1.95
CA THR A 255 -6.92 -5.37 2.51
C THR A 255 -8.17 -5.88 3.23
N GLY A 256 -9.30 -5.23 3.04
CA GLY A 256 -10.54 -5.47 3.76
C GLY A 256 -10.71 -4.61 5.01
N THR A 257 -11.92 -4.16 5.24
CA THR A 257 -12.34 -3.43 6.45
C THR A 257 -13.26 -4.29 7.29
N SER A 258 -13.17 -4.11 8.60
CA SER A 258 -13.94 -4.89 9.59
C SER A 258 -14.67 -3.99 10.58
N ALA A 259 -15.25 -2.88 10.10
CA ALA A 259 -16.14 -2.06 10.91
C ALA A 259 -17.36 -2.88 11.31
N GLY A 260 -17.26 -3.57 12.43
CA GLY A 260 -18.35 -4.37 13.00
C GLY A 260 -19.25 -3.51 13.85
N GLU A 261 -20.53 -3.39 13.49
CA GLU A 261 -21.54 -2.90 14.41
C GLU A 261 -21.72 -3.95 15.53
N ASN A 262 -21.52 -3.54 16.76
CA ASN A 262 -21.76 -4.40 17.91
C ASN A 262 -22.93 -3.82 18.77
N TYR A 263 -24.15 -4.11 18.35
CA TYR A 263 -25.34 -3.69 19.07
C TYR A 263 -25.52 -4.36 20.44
N SER A 264 -24.74 -5.40 20.75
CA SER A 264 -24.74 -6.05 22.05
C SER A 264 -23.76 -5.43 23.06
N LEU A 265 -22.97 -4.43 22.62
CA LEU A 265 -22.01 -3.76 23.49
C LEU A 265 -22.76 -2.93 24.55
N THR A 266 -22.44 -3.17 25.83
CA THR A 266 -22.99 -2.42 26.96
C THR A 266 -21.95 -1.46 27.54
N PRO A 267 -22.35 -0.36 28.21
CA PRO A 267 -21.42 0.57 28.85
C PRO A 267 -20.46 -0.12 29.83
N ASP A 268 -20.92 -1.13 30.55
CA ASP A 268 -20.13 -1.87 31.55
C ASP A 268 -19.00 -2.72 30.90
N GLN A 269 -19.14 -3.07 29.64
CA GLN A 269 -18.11 -3.77 28.87
C GLN A 269 -16.98 -2.84 28.42
N MET A 270 -17.21 -1.52 28.41
CA MET A 270 -16.22 -0.52 28.02
C MET A 270 -15.20 -0.21 29.12
N HIS A 271 -14.68 -1.26 29.76
CA HIS A 271 -13.66 -1.13 30.80
C HIS A 271 -12.25 -0.96 30.21
N LEU A 272 -11.27 -0.62 31.05
CA LEU A 272 -9.91 -0.28 30.65
C LEU A 272 -9.24 -1.35 29.77
N LEU A 273 -9.38 -2.62 30.11
CA LEU A 273 -8.76 -3.73 29.34
C LEU A 273 -9.38 -3.89 27.95
N PHE A 274 -10.71 -3.76 27.85
CA PHE A 274 -11.39 -3.76 26.55
C PHE A 274 -10.90 -2.59 25.70
N ASN A 275 -10.92 -1.37 26.24
CA ASN A 275 -10.46 -0.19 25.52
C ASN A 275 -8.99 -0.30 25.09
N ALA A 276 -8.10 -0.83 25.93
CA ALA A 276 -6.71 -1.02 25.61
C ALA A 276 -6.48 -1.98 24.42
N SER A 277 -7.38 -2.95 24.21
CA SER A 277 -7.31 -3.88 23.06
C SER A 277 -7.96 -3.32 21.80
N GLU A 278 -9.05 -2.56 21.93
CA GLU A 278 -9.87 -2.11 20.79
C GLU A 278 -9.44 -0.75 20.23
N ILE A 279 -8.98 0.17 21.09
CA ILE A 279 -8.61 1.55 20.67
C ILE A 279 -7.57 1.55 19.54
N PRO A 280 -6.48 0.76 19.56
CA PRO A 280 -5.51 0.77 18.46
C PRO A 280 -6.15 0.39 17.11
N SER A 281 -7.01 -0.63 17.09
CA SER A 281 -7.72 -1.06 15.89
C SER A 281 -8.71 -0.01 15.40
N ALA A 282 -9.43 0.64 16.32
CA ALA A 282 -10.36 1.72 16.01
C ALA A 282 -9.65 2.95 15.42
N LEU A 283 -8.49 3.33 15.97
CA LEU A 283 -7.68 4.43 15.44
C LEU A 283 -7.11 4.12 14.07
N MET A 284 -6.63 2.89 13.84
CA MET A 284 -6.16 2.45 12.52
C MET A 284 -7.28 2.47 11.49
N TYR A 285 -8.48 2.06 11.88
CA TYR A 285 -9.67 2.11 11.02
C TYR A 285 -10.08 3.56 10.71
N ALA A 286 -10.11 4.44 11.70
CA ALA A 286 -10.42 5.85 11.53
C ALA A 286 -9.43 6.54 10.58
N ALA A 287 -8.14 6.31 10.79
CA ALA A 287 -7.07 6.85 9.94
C ALA A 287 -7.17 6.36 8.47
N LEU A 288 -7.50 5.08 8.27
CA LEU A 288 -7.70 4.52 6.93
C LEU A 288 -8.89 5.19 6.21
N ASN A 289 -10.01 5.38 6.93
CA ASN A 289 -11.20 6.02 6.38
C ASN A 289 -10.98 7.52 6.11
N GLU A 290 -10.22 8.23 6.95
CA GLU A 290 -9.86 9.63 6.72
C GLU A 290 -9.12 9.79 5.40
N GLN A 291 -8.12 8.95 5.10
CA GLN A 291 -7.40 9.00 3.83
C GLN A 291 -8.32 8.72 2.62
N ASP A 292 -9.23 7.76 2.73
CA ASP A 292 -10.23 7.47 1.70
C ASP A 292 -11.20 8.65 1.53
N LEU A 293 -11.68 9.24 2.64
CA LEU A 293 -12.53 10.43 2.62
C LEU A 293 -11.85 11.60 1.91
N LEU A 294 -10.60 11.92 2.26
CA LEU A 294 -9.84 12.99 1.62
C LEU A 294 -9.69 12.74 0.11
N CYS A 295 -9.39 11.51 -0.30
CA CYS A 295 -9.33 11.16 -1.72
C CYS A 295 -10.68 11.40 -2.43
N ARG A 296 -11.82 11.17 -1.80
CA ARG A 296 -13.15 11.39 -2.39
C ARG A 296 -13.59 12.84 -2.35
N VAL A 297 -13.15 13.59 -1.35
CA VAL A 297 -13.41 15.03 -1.25
C VAL A 297 -12.67 15.79 -2.34
N PHE A 298 -11.38 15.54 -2.51
CA PHE A 298 -10.52 16.25 -3.47
C PHE A 298 -10.50 15.60 -4.86
N GLY A 299 -10.72 14.29 -4.96
CA GLY A 299 -10.81 13.54 -6.22
C GLY A 299 -12.25 13.30 -6.67
N GLU A 300 -12.42 12.99 -7.95
CA GLU A 300 -13.63 12.46 -8.54
C GLU A 300 -13.73 10.96 -8.21
N CYS A 301 -14.57 10.60 -7.23
CA CYS A 301 -14.79 9.21 -6.87
C CYS A 301 -15.60 8.50 -7.96
N ILE A 302 -14.95 7.62 -8.73
CA ILE A 302 -15.57 6.83 -9.80
C ILE A 302 -15.98 5.43 -9.32
N GLU A 303 -15.27 4.88 -8.33
CA GLU A 303 -15.57 3.61 -7.68
C GLU A 303 -15.13 3.63 -6.22
N GLY A 304 -15.93 3.03 -5.34
CA GLY A 304 -15.61 2.83 -3.94
C GLY A 304 -16.78 2.26 -3.14
N PRO A 305 -16.50 1.51 -2.04
CA PRO A 305 -17.53 1.09 -1.10
C PRO A 305 -18.12 2.32 -0.36
N LEU A 306 -19.17 2.11 0.41
CA LEU A 306 -19.67 3.13 1.33
C LEU A 306 -18.58 3.49 2.33
N LEU A 307 -18.39 4.79 2.61
CA LEU A 307 -17.56 5.27 3.72
C LEU A 307 -18.33 5.11 5.04
N ASP A 308 -19.53 5.63 5.05
CA ASP A 308 -20.50 5.52 6.14
C ASP A 308 -21.94 5.65 5.62
N ARG A 309 -22.90 5.65 6.54
CA ARG A 309 -24.32 5.75 6.20
C ARG A 309 -24.80 7.16 5.86
N GLU A 310 -24.07 8.19 6.32
CA GLU A 310 -24.44 9.58 6.11
C GLU A 310 -24.03 10.07 4.71
N ILE A 311 -22.75 9.88 4.35
CA ILE A 311 -22.20 10.42 3.10
C ILE A 311 -22.11 9.37 1.97
N GLY A 312 -22.37 8.10 2.26
CA GLY A 312 -22.40 7.02 1.29
C GLY A 312 -21.04 6.81 0.62
N ALA A 313 -21.04 6.53 -0.69
CA ALA A 313 -19.83 6.31 -1.49
C ALA A 313 -19.25 7.60 -2.09
N MET A 314 -19.92 8.73 -1.94
CA MET A 314 -19.55 10.04 -2.50
C MET A 314 -19.29 10.05 -4.02
N LYS A 315 -19.84 9.09 -4.78
CA LYS A 315 -19.74 9.08 -6.24
C LYS A 315 -20.51 10.29 -6.81
N GLY A 316 -19.87 11.07 -7.68
CA GLY A 316 -20.46 12.27 -8.28
C GLY A 316 -20.64 13.43 -7.30
N SER A 317 -20.16 13.34 -6.07
CA SER A 317 -20.27 14.43 -5.09
C SER A 317 -19.37 15.61 -5.46
N ARG A 318 -19.86 16.83 -5.16
CA ARG A 318 -19.04 18.04 -5.23
C ARG A 318 -18.14 18.12 -4.00
N GLY A 319 -16.95 18.69 -4.16
CA GLY A 319 -16.03 19.00 -3.07
C GLY A 319 -15.98 20.49 -2.78
N PRO A 320 -15.06 20.90 -1.89
CA PRO A 320 -14.86 22.33 -1.57
C PRO A 320 -14.17 23.11 -2.70
N LEU A 321 -13.61 22.41 -3.70
CA LEU A 321 -12.93 23.02 -4.85
C LEU A 321 -13.86 23.09 -6.06
N ASN A 322 -13.65 24.07 -6.94
CA ASN A 322 -14.38 24.20 -8.19
C ASN A 322 -14.15 23.04 -9.16
N GLN A 323 -12.98 22.41 -9.07
CA GLN A 323 -12.61 21.27 -9.91
C GLN A 323 -11.96 20.19 -9.04
N LYS A 324 -12.25 18.95 -9.36
CA LYS A 324 -11.59 17.79 -8.75
C LYS A 324 -10.14 17.68 -9.23
N LEU A 325 -9.23 17.27 -8.35
CA LEU A 325 -7.79 17.25 -8.60
C LEU A 325 -7.30 15.97 -9.28
N PHE A 326 -8.08 14.89 -9.24
CA PHE A 326 -7.76 13.58 -9.82
C PHE A 326 -9.01 12.72 -9.94
N ARG A 327 -8.93 11.65 -10.73
CA ARG A 327 -9.89 10.54 -10.70
C ARG A 327 -9.47 9.56 -9.60
N TYR A 328 -10.44 9.03 -8.88
CA TYR A 328 -10.18 8.13 -7.75
C TYR A 328 -11.04 6.86 -7.81
N ALA A 329 -10.38 5.69 -7.78
CA ALA A 329 -11.02 4.40 -7.63
C ALA A 329 -10.52 3.69 -6.38
N ARG A 330 -11.44 3.25 -5.52
CA ARG A 330 -11.15 2.48 -4.31
C ARG A 330 -11.74 1.08 -4.42
N TYR A 331 -10.89 0.06 -4.37
CA TYR A 331 -11.29 -1.33 -4.33
C TYR A 331 -11.03 -1.91 -2.96
N ASN A 332 -12.07 -2.28 -2.24
CA ASN A 332 -11.96 -2.85 -0.90
C ASN A 332 -13.14 -3.78 -0.61
N ALA A 333 -12.98 -4.70 0.33
CA ALA A 333 -14.01 -5.58 0.83
C ALA A 333 -14.46 -5.17 2.23
N GLU A 334 -15.75 -5.27 2.51
CA GLU A 334 -16.29 -5.24 3.85
C GLU A 334 -16.32 -6.68 4.39
N LEU A 335 -15.47 -6.97 5.39
CA LEU A 335 -15.31 -8.30 5.97
C LEU A 335 -16.32 -8.57 7.10
N THR A 336 -17.52 -7.99 7.01
CA THR A 336 -18.65 -8.29 7.88
C THR A 336 -19.52 -9.39 7.28
N LYS A 337 -20.41 -9.98 8.07
CA LYS A 337 -21.36 -10.98 7.58
C LYS A 337 -22.18 -10.47 6.40
N GLN A 338 -22.61 -9.20 6.46
CA GLN A 338 -23.40 -8.55 5.41
C GLN A 338 -22.55 -8.28 4.16
N GLY A 339 -21.34 -7.74 4.33
CA GLY A 339 -20.43 -7.46 3.22
C GLY A 339 -19.99 -8.73 2.48
N LEU A 340 -19.67 -9.80 3.23
CA LEU A 340 -19.33 -11.10 2.65
C LEU A 340 -20.52 -11.73 1.89
N ALA A 341 -21.73 -11.63 2.44
CA ALA A 341 -22.93 -12.10 1.74
C ALA A 341 -23.17 -11.34 0.44
N ALA A 342 -22.97 -10.02 0.42
CA ALA A 342 -23.09 -9.18 -0.78
C ALA A 342 -22.06 -9.56 -1.87
N LEU A 343 -20.91 -10.09 -1.47
CA LEU A 343 -19.86 -10.59 -2.37
C LEU A 343 -20.11 -12.06 -2.82
N GLY A 344 -21.20 -12.72 -2.38
CA GLY A 344 -21.42 -14.14 -2.63
C GLY A 344 -20.51 -15.07 -1.81
N CYS A 345 -19.94 -14.57 -0.72
CA CYS A 345 -19.06 -15.27 0.22
C CYS A 345 -19.69 -15.43 1.62
N GLY A 346 -21.03 -15.54 1.69
CA GLY A 346 -21.76 -15.55 2.96
C GLY A 346 -21.53 -16.78 3.86
N ASP A 347 -20.89 -17.82 3.33
CA ASP A 347 -20.44 -19.02 4.06
C ASP A 347 -19.09 -18.82 4.76
N VAL A 348 -18.34 -17.74 4.46
CA VAL A 348 -17.07 -17.43 5.10
C VAL A 348 -17.29 -16.85 6.48
N ASP A 349 -16.54 -17.34 7.47
CA ASP A 349 -16.54 -16.78 8.82
C ASP A 349 -15.80 -15.42 8.86
N PRO A 350 -16.49 -14.31 9.16
CA PRO A 350 -15.88 -12.99 9.28
C PRO A 350 -14.70 -12.97 10.28
N ALA A 351 -14.84 -13.66 11.42
CA ALA A 351 -13.81 -13.65 12.46
C ALA A 351 -12.49 -14.29 11.99
N SER A 352 -12.55 -15.21 11.04
CA SER A 352 -11.36 -15.82 10.44
C SER A 352 -10.63 -14.86 9.51
N VAL A 353 -11.36 -14.21 8.58
CA VAL A 353 -10.77 -13.35 7.54
C VAL A 353 -10.41 -11.94 8.02
N GLN A 354 -10.93 -11.51 9.17
CA GLN A 354 -10.56 -10.23 9.78
C GLN A 354 -9.18 -10.24 10.45
N LYS A 355 -8.68 -11.42 10.84
CA LYS A 355 -7.38 -11.55 11.50
C LYS A 355 -6.24 -11.32 10.51
N MET A 356 -5.28 -10.47 10.87
CA MET A 356 -4.12 -10.13 10.05
C MET A 356 -3.04 -11.23 10.00
N ASP A 357 -3.17 -12.28 10.82
CA ASP A 357 -2.25 -13.41 10.96
C ASP A 357 -2.89 -14.77 10.67
N SER A 358 -4.13 -14.80 10.16
CA SER A 358 -4.85 -16.04 9.86
C SER A 358 -4.41 -16.67 8.55
N ILE A 359 -3.37 -17.48 8.59
CA ILE A 359 -2.85 -18.22 7.43
C ILE A 359 -3.91 -19.19 6.88
N ALA A 360 -4.71 -19.78 7.79
CA ALA A 360 -5.79 -20.69 7.40
C ALA A 360 -6.89 -20.00 6.54
N ALA A 361 -6.96 -18.67 6.57
CA ALA A 361 -7.94 -17.91 5.81
C ALA A 361 -7.47 -17.52 4.38
N ILE A 362 -6.30 -17.96 3.94
CA ILE A 362 -5.72 -17.57 2.63
C ILE A 362 -6.69 -17.88 1.48
N ASP A 363 -7.27 -19.06 1.45
CA ASP A 363 -8.18 -19.47 0.37
C ASP A 363 -9.47 -18.61 0.37
N ASP A 364 -10.02 -18.32 1.54
CA ASP A 364 -11.17 -17.43 1.69
C ASP A 364 -10.82 -15.99 1.28
N LEU A 365 -9.65 -15.48 1.66
CA LEU A 365 -9.17 -14.15 1.25
C LEU A 365 -8.98 -14.07 -0.27
N GLN A 366 -8.46 -15.11 -0.93
CA GLN A 366 -8.39 -15.17 -2.38
C GLN A 366 -9.79 -15.15 -3.02
N ARG A 367 -10.73 -15.93 -2.47
CA ARG A 367 -12.11 -15.99 -2.96
C ARG A 367 -12.80 -14.64 -2.83
N ILE A 368 -12.68 -13.98 -1.69
CA ILE A 368 -13.23 -12.63 -1.45
C ILE A 368 -12.59 -11.62 -2.42
N GLY A 369 -11.27 -11.62 -2.57
CA GLY A 369 -10.55 -10.72 -3.48
C GLY A 369 -10.98 -10.91 -4.94
N LYS A 370 -11.16 -12.16 -5.40
CA LYS A 370 -11.70 -12.47 -6.73
C LYS A 370 -13.14 -11.96 -6.90
N ALA A 371 -13.97 -12.07 -5.86
CA ALA A 371 -15.35 -11.58 -5.91
C ALA A 371 -15.37 -10.04 -5.98
N VAL A 372 -14.53 -9.33 -5.22
CA VAL A 372 -14.36 -7.87 -5.34
C VAL A 372 -13.89 -7.50 -6.75
N ALA A 373 -12.87 -8.17 -7.27
CA ALA A 373 -12.34 -7.94 -8.61
C ALA A 373 -13.44 -8.10 -9.68
N ALA A 374 -14.15 -9.21 -9.67
CA ALA A 374 -15.19 -9.51 -10.64
C ALA A 374 -16.39 -8.54 -10.56
N GLN A 375 -16.75 -8.08 -9.36
CA GLN A 375 -17.91 -7.20 -9.18
C GLN A 375 -17.58 -5.72 -9.35
N ARG A 376 -16.36 -5.28 -9.05
CA ARG A 376 -16.04 -3.85 -8.93
C ARG A 376 -14.98 -3.34 -9.89
N VAL A 377 -14.01 -4.15 -10.31
CA VAL A 377 -13.00 -3.70 -11.28
C VAL A 377 -13.60 -3.63 -12.66
N ARG A 378 -13.58 -2.44 -13.26
CA ARG A 378 -14.15 -2.19 -14.60
C ARG A 378 -13.14 -1.43 -15.45
N ARG A 379 -13.14 -1.72 -16.76
CA ARG A 379 -12.29 -1.07 -17.75
C ARG A 379 -12.50 0.45 -17.78
N GLU A 380 -13.73 0.90 -17.61
CA GLU A 380 -14.14 2.30 -17.64
C GLU A 380 -13.48 3.14 -16.52
N HIS A 381 -13.10 2.49 -15.41
CA HIS A 381 -12.44 3.18 -14.30
C HIS A 381 -11.06 3.70 -14.70
N PHE A 382 -10.38 3.03 -15.64
CA PHE A 382 -9.04 3.39 -16.08
C PHE A 382 -9.02 4.46 -17.18
N ASN A 383 -10.16 4.70 -17.87
CA ASN A 383 -10.25 5.68 -18.96
C ASN A 383 -9.03 5.62 -19.91
N PHE A 384 -8.85 4.48 -20.58
CA PHE A 384 -7.68 4.24 -21.42
C PHE A 384 -7.52 5.16 -22.64
N GLU A 385 -8.48 6.01 -22.95
CA GLU A 385 -8.33 7.08 -23.93
C GLU A 385 -7.39 8.16 -23.41
N VAL A 386 -7.46 8.49 -22.12
CA VAL A 386 -6.65 9.49 -21.43
C VAL A 386 -5.43 8.85 -20.75
N PHE A 387 -5.67 7.81 -19.92
CA PHE A 387 -4.62 7.12 -19.15
C PHE A 387 -4.16 5.86 -19.89
N ARG A 388 -3.52 6.03 -21.02
CA ARG A 388 -3.05 4.94 -21.89
C ARG A 388 -2.06 4.03 -21.20
N PRO A 389 -2.12 2.70 -21.46
CA PRO A 389 -1.09 1.75 -21.04
C PRO A 389 0.23 1.98 -21.76
#